data_d53dfc621238c94d30f254b342b25120
#
_entry.id   d53dfc621238c94d30f254b342b25120
#
_cell.length_a   1.000
_cell.length_b   1.000
_cell.length_c   1.000
_cell.angle_alpha   90.00
_cell.angle_beta   90.00
_cell.angle_gamma   90.00
#
_symmetry.space_group_name_H-M   'P 1'
#
loop_
_entity.id
_entity.type
_entity.pdbx_description
1 polymer ?
#
loop_
_entity_poly.entity_id
_entity_poly.type
_entity_poly.pdbx_seq_one_letter_code
_entity_poly.pdbx_strand_id
1 'polypeptide(L)'
;MYEATLRIDHDSPYASMTAHNDVTVEVWCNQYCDLLHVTGSDLDAPVSHVASEVGVRDIVYKDDEVVLITETCLLDSHDDLLEEYLRRHDCLSLPPLTYDHGKLLTRVISLDESELTAVYRDVNESHQVTVEAKRGIESVVPDVPLLMLDSALPDLSPGQEEALLAAIEEGYYEIPRETKTAEIAGDLGISRRTFEEHLRRAENKLVKSMVEYVAV
;
A
#
# COMPACT_ATOMS: atom_id res chain seq x y z
N MET A 1 -12.96 -1.96 18.50
CA MET A 1 -11.76 -1.26 18.01
C MET A 1 -12.17 -0.36 16.86
N TYR A 2 -11.54 0.76 16.69
CA TYR A 2 -11.91 1.78 15.71
C TYR A 2 -10.69 2.17 14.90
N GLU A 3 -10.92 2.50 13.63
CA GLU A 3 -9.89 2.94 12.69
C GLU A 3 -10.33 4.24 12.03
N ALA A 4 -9.38 5.14 11.84
CA ALA A 4 -9.55 6.34 11.03
C ALA A 4 -8.41 6.46 10.03
N THR A 5 -8.73 6.84 8.80
CA THR A 5 -7.75 7.23 7.79
C THR A 5 -7.67 8.75 7.77
N LEU A 6 -6.50 9.27 8.07
CA LEU A 6 -6.22 10.70 8.15
C LEU A 6 -5.31 11.12 7.00
N ARG A 7 -5.66 12.22 6.33
CA ARG A 7 -4.78 12.94 5.41
C ARG A 7 -4.35 14.23 6.06
N ILE A 8 -3.05 14.38 6.28
CA ILE A 8 -2.46 15.46 7.08
C ILE A 8 -1.52 16.27 6.18
N ASP A 9 -1.65 17.59 6.22
CA ASP A 9 -0.67 18.49 5.64
C ASP A 9 0.54 18.54 6.59
N HIS A 10 1.60 17.87 6.21
CA HIS A 10 2.73 17.58 7.09
C HIS A 10 4.03 18.09 6.48
N ASP A 11 4.78 18.89 7.23
CA ASP A 11 6.08 19.40 6.79
C ASP A 11 7.17 18.39 7.19
N SER A 12 7.47 17.48 6.26
CA SER A 12 8.52 16.49 6.41
C SER A 12 9.33 16.35 5.12
N PRO A 13 10.55 15.83 5.16
CA PRO A 13 11.33 15.54 3.97
C PRO A 13 10.58 14.64 2.97
N TYR A 14 9.85 13.64 3.44
CA TYR A 14 9.04 12.79 2.57
C TYR A 14 7.86 13.53 1.94
N ALA A 15 7.17 14.39 2.68
CA ALA A 15 6.13 15.24 2.13
C ALA A 15 6.68 16.21 1.09
N SER A 16 7.80 16.87 1.40
CA SER A 16 8.48 17.79 0.46
C SER A 16 8.88 17.10 -0.83
N MET A 17 9.33 15.86 -0.75
CA MET A 17 9.72 15.04 -1.89
C MET A 17 8.54 14.78 -2.83
N THR A 18 7.37 14.45 -2.28
CA THR A 18 6.17 14.17 -3.07
C THR A 18 5.42 15.42 -3.53
N ALA A 19 5.66 16.57 -2.90
CA ALA A 19 4.99 17.82 -3.25
C ALA A 19 5.37 18.37 -4.64
N HIS A 20 6.57 18.05 -5.11
CA HIS A 20 7.14 18.61 -6.33
C HIS A 20 7.44 17.56 -7.41
N ASN A 21 7.26 16.28 -7.08
CA ASN A 21 7.51 15.16 -7.97
C ASN A 21 6.25 14.31 -8.06
N ASP A 22 6.02 13.70 -9.22
CA ASP A 22 4.92 12.77 -9.44
C ASP A 22 5.32 11.38 -8.92
N VAL A 23 5.47 11.30 -7.61
CA VAL A 23 5.87 10.09 -6.89
C VAL A 23 5.04 9.91 -5.62
N THR A 24 4.80 8.66 -5.26
CA THR A 24 4.25 8.24 -3.98
C THR A 24 5.33 7.53 -3.19
N VAL A 25 5.39 7.78 -1.89
CA VAL A 25 6.35 7.17 -0.97
C VAL A 25 5.61 6.47 0.15
N GLU A 26 5.81 5.18 0.25
CA GLU A 26 5.36 4.37 1.38
C GLU A 26 6.52 4.10 2.33
N VAL A 27 6.30 4.28 3.62
CA VAL A 27 7.34 4.22 4.66
C VAL A 27 6.98 3.22 5.74
N TRP A 28 7.91 2.31 6.02
CA TRP A 28 7.91 1.44 7.20
C TRP A 28 9.11 1.79 8.08
N CYS A 29 8.86 2.37 9.23
CA CYS A 29 9.90 2.75 10.19
C CYS A 29 9.98 1.73 11.34
N ASN A 30 11.21 1.43 11.79
CA ASN A 30 11.47 0.57 12.95
C ASN A 30 12.33 1.24 14.04
N GLN A 31 12.41 2.57 14.05
CA GLN A 31 13.24 3.40 14.93
C GLN A 31 14.75 3.37 14.65
N TYR A 32 15.25 2.53 13.74
CA TYR A 32 16.67 2.44 13.38
C TYR A 32 16.93 2.82 11.93
N CYS A 33 16.01 2.48 11.06
CA CYS A 33 16.05 2.76 9.63
C CYS A 33 14.62 2.77 9.09
N ASP A 34 14.45 3.37 7.93
CA ASP A 34 13.21 3.31 7.18
C ASP A 34 13.39 2.37 5.99
N LEU A 35 12.37 1.57 5.71
CA LEU A 35 12.19 0.95 4.41
C LEU A 35 11.25 1.84 3.64
N LEU A 36 11.68 2.29 2.48
CA LEU A 36 10.89 3.12 1.58
C LEU A 36 10.58 2.34 0.31
N HIS A 37 9.33 2.42 -0.11
CA HIS A 37 8.89 2.02 -1.43
C HIS A 37 8.42 3.28 -2.16
N VAL A 38 9.12 3.64 -3.22
CA VAL A 38 8.86 4.84 -4.01
C VAL A 38 8.38 4.42 -5.39
N THR A 39 7.22 4.91 -5.80
CA THR A 39 6.62 4.65 -7.10
C THR A 39 6.40 5.96 -7.84
N GLY A 40 6.60 5.99 -9.15
CA GLY A 40 6.37 7.17 -9.98
C GLY A 40 7.24 7.24 -11.22
N SER A 41 7.15 8.35 -11.93
CA SER A 41 7.78 8.50 -13.24
C SER A 41 9.24 8.96 -13.21
N ASP A 42 9.67 9.63 -12.12
CA ASP A 42 11.04 10.12 -11.93
C ASP A 42 11.53 9.77 -10.52
N LEU A 43 12.29 8.69 -10.41
CA LEU A 43 12.76 8.14 -9.14
C LEU A 43 14.14 8.69 -8.71
N ASP A 44 14.89 9.30 -9.61
CA ASP A 44 16.27 9.75 -9.32
C ASP A 44 16.30 10.92 -8.33
N ALA A 45 15.39 11.88 -8.49
CA ALA A 45 15.31 13.05 -7.61
C ALA A 45 14.93 12.66 -6.17
N PRO A 46 13.86 11.86 -5.94
CA PRO A 46 13.51 11.31 -4.62
C PRO A 46 14.65 10.52 -3.95
N VAL A 47 15.26 9.60 -4.67
CA VAL A 47 16.38 8.79 -4.15
C VAL A 47 17.57 9.65 -3.74
N SER A 48 17.93 10.65 -4.57
CA SER A 48 19.00 11.57 -4.27
C SER A 48 18.70 12.43 -3.03
N HIS A 49 17.44 12.83 -2.85
CA HIS A 49 17.00 13.58 -1.67
C HIS A 49 17.14 12.73 -0.40
N VAL A 50 16.61 11.53 -0.39
CA VAL A 50 16.75 10.60 0.76
C VAL A 50 18.21 10.34 1.07
N ALA A 51 19.05 10.10 0.05
CA ALA A 51 20.47 9.84 0.23
C ALA A 51 21.20 11.03 0.88
N SER A 52 20.77 12.26 0.60
CA SER A 52 21.37 13.46 1.19
C SER A 52 20.94 13.72 2.63
N GLU A 53 19.72 13.33 3.00
CA GLU A 53 19.16 13.59 4.34
C GLU A 53 19.56 12.53 5.36
N VAL A 54 19.39 11.25 5.03
CA VAL A 54 19.54 10.14 5.98
C VAL A 54 20.50 9.04 5.54
N GLY A 55 21.04 9.15 4.32
CA GLY A 55 21.86 8.09 3.73
C GLY A 55 21.03 6.92 3.23
N VAL A 56 21.61 6.15 2.31
CA VAL A 56 21.00 4.92 1.77
C VAL A 56 21.94 3.75 2.03
N ARG A 57 21.45 2.73 2.73
CA ARG A 57 22.19 1.51 3.05
C ARG A 57 22.12 0.50 1.91
N ASP A 58 20.92 0.34 1.33
CA ASP A 58 20.66 -0.61 0.24
C ASP A 58 19.55 -0.10 -0.65
N ILE A 59 19.57 -0.46 -1.93
CA ILE A 59 18.62 0.03 -2.93
C ILE A 59 18.40 -1.00 -4.03
N VAL A 60 17.14 -1.21 -4.39
CA VAL A 60 16.73 -2.08 -5.50
C VAL A 60 15.79 -1.30 -6.42
N TYR A 61 16.12 -1.25 -7.70
CA TYR A 61 15.28 -0.69 -8.76
C TYR A 61 14.53 -1.81 -9.49
N LYS A 62 13.26 -1.57 -9.77
CA LYS A 62 12.43 -2.46 -10.57
C LYS A 62 11.42 -1.63 -11.36
N ASP A 63 11.59 -1.57 -12.68
CA ASP A 63 10.74 -0.79 -13.59
C ASP A 63 10.48 0.65 -13.09
N ASP A 64 9.24 1.01 -12.76
CA ASP A 64 8.81 2.33 -12.30
C ASP A 64 8.74 2.43 -10.75
N GLU A 65 9.49 1.59 -10.06
CA GLU A 65 9.54 1.59 -8.60
C GLU A 65 10.97 1.41 -8.07
N VAL A 66 11.21 1.92 -6.88
CA VAL A 66 12.44 1.71 -6.13
C VAL A 66 12.13 1.38 -4.69
N VAL A 67 12.83 0.38 -4.16
CA VAL A 67 12.82 0.04 -2.75
C VAL A 67 14.18 0.34 -2.19
N LEU A 68 14.22 1.08 -1.08
CA LEU A 68 15.46 1.40 -0.43
C LEU A 68 15.37 1.29 1.10
N ILE A 69 16.52 1.03 1.73
CA ILE A 69 16.70 1.04 3.17
C ILE A 69 17.62 2.19 3.51
N THR A 70 17.18 3.06 4.41
CA THR A 70 17.97 4.20 4.89
C THR A 70 19.03 3.77 5.91
N GLU A 71 20.06 4.60 6.13
CA GLU A 71 21.04 4.36 7.18
C GLU A 71 20.49 4.67 8.57
N THR A 72 19.64 5.69 8.67
CA THR A 72 18.99 6.12 9.91
C THR A 72 17.50 6.36 9.67
N CYS A 73 16.70 6.35 10.73
CA CYS A 73 15.29 6.72 10.65
C CYS A 73 15.16 8.24 10.47
N LEU A 74 14.41 8.69 9.47
CA LEU A 74 14.17 10.11 9.24
C LEU A 74 13.31 10.73 10.33
N LEU A 75 12.40 9.94 10.90
CA LEU A 75 11.51 10.39 11.98
C LEU A 75 12.29 10.69 13.28
N ASP A 76 13.42 10.04 13.51
CA ASP A 76 14.28 10.31 14.67
C ASP A 76 14.98 11.68 14.59
N SER A 77 15.16 12.22 13.39
CA SER A 77 15.82 13.51 13.16
C SER A 77 14.86 14.69 13.13
N HIS A 78 13.57 14.43 13.11
CA HIS A 78 12.53 15.46 13.12
C HIS A 78 11.56 15.16 14.26
N ASP A 79 11.19 16.18 15.02
CA ASP A 79 10.13 16.07 16.02
C ASP A 79 8.82 15.71 15.32
N ASP A 80 8.57 14.40 15.13
CA ASP A 80 7.34 13.93 14.51
C ASP A 80 6.17 14.13 15.47
N LEU A 81 5.51 15.24 15.24
CA LEU A 81 4.37 15.66 16.02
C LEU A 81 3.24 14.63 16.03
N LEU A 82 3.10 13.83 14.99
CA LEU A 82 2.03 12.84 14.91
C LEU A 82 2.19 11.74 15.97
N GLU A 83 3.37 11.17 16.14
CA GLU A 83 3.63 10.12 17.14
C GLU A 83 3.40 10.62 18.56
N GLU A 84 3.69 11.91 18.84
CA GLU A 84 3.41 12.50 20.14
C GLU A 84 1.91 12.59 20.41
N TYR A 85 1.10 13.00 19.43
CA TYR A 85 -0.36 13.02 19.53
C TYR A 85 -0.93 11.62 19.71
N LEU A 86 -0.46 10.66 18.92
CA LEU A 86 -0.91 9.27 19.02
C LEU A 86 -0.62 8.68 20.40
N ARG A 87 0.59 8.89 20.91
CA ARG A 87 0.99 8.42 22.25
C ARG A 87 0.17 9.06 23.37
N ARG A 88 -0.20 10.34 23.24
CA ARG A 88 -1.00 11.07 24.23
C ARG A 88 -2.41 10.52 24.35
N HIS A 89 -2.94 9.96 23.26
CA HIS A 89 -4.32 9.48 23.14
C HIS A 89 -4.41 7.96 23.03
N ASP A 90 -3.37 7.22 23.42
CA ASP A 90 -3.35 5.75 23.33
C ASP A 90 -3.77 5.21 21.95
N CYS A 91 -3.37 5.92 20.89
CA CYS A 91 -3.59 5.55 19.50
C CYS A 91 -2.31 5.02 18.87
N LEU A 92 -2.47 4.23 17.81
CA LEU A 92 -1.36 3.68 17.03
C LEU A 92 -1.56 3.98 15.55
N SER A 93 -0.48 4.35 14.86
CA SER A 93 -0.46 4.37 13.40
C SER A 93 -0.23 2.95 12.87
N LEU A 94 -0.88 2.64 11.75
CA LEU A 94 -0.67 1.40 11.03
C LEU A 94 0.21 1.68 9.81
N PRO A 95 1.36 1.00 9.65
CA PRO A 95 2.16 1.13 8.46
C PRO A 95 1.44 0.51 7.23
N PRO A 96 1.80 0.96 6.00
CA PRO A 96 2.76 2.02 5.74
C PRO A 96 2.22 3.42 6.05
N LEU A 97 3.12 4.35 6.35
CA LEU A 97 2.83 5.77 6.22
C LEU A 97 2.99 6.12 4.74
N THR A 98 1.97 6.71 4.13
CA THR A 98 2.00 7.03 2.70
C THR A 98 2.09 8.53 2.49
N TYR A 99 3.10 8.96 1.76
CA TYR A 99 3.26 10.36 1.35
C TYR A 99 2.90 10.50 -0.12
N ASP A 100 2.00 11.42 -0.40
CA ASP A 100 1.49 11.69 -1.74
C ASP A 100 1.09 13.16 -1.88
N HIS A 101 1.54 13.83 -2.95
CA HIS A 101 1.26 15.25 -3.21
C HIS A 101 1.51 16.17 -2.01
N GLY A 102 2.62 15.95 -1.28
CA GLY A 102 3.01 16.75 -0.13
C GLY A 102 2.21 16.50 1.14
N LYS A 103 1.42 15.43 1.20
CA LYS A 103 0.58 15.09 2.35
C LYS A 103 0.88 13.70 2.88
N LEU A 104 0.77 13.55 4.19
CA LEU A 104 0.80 12.26 4.86
C LEU A 104 -0.60 11.65 4.88
N LEU A 105 -0.74 10.46 4.33
CA LEU A 105 -1.89 9.59 4.52
C LEU A 105 -1.52 8.50 5.53
N THR A 106 -2.26 8.41 6.62
CA THR A 106 -2.01 7.42 7.67
C THR A 106 -3.29 6.82 8.19
N ARG A 107 -3.21 5.56 8.60
CA ARG A 107 -4.28 4.86 9.29
C ARG A 107 -3.98 4.86 10.78
N VAL A 108 -4.93 5.28 11.58
CA VAL A 108 -4.82 5.35 13.04
C VAL A 108 -5.86 4.44 13.66
N ILE A 109 -5.45 3.64 14.64
CA ILE A 109 -6.34 2.74 15.38
C ILE A 109 -6.36 3.09 16.86
N SER A 110 -7.51 2.85 17.48
CA SER A 110 -7.70 2.89 18.93
C SER A 110 -8.74 1.87 19.38
N LEU A 111 -8.68 1.51 20.65
CA LEU A 111 -9.74 0.72 21.30
C LEU A 111 -10.96 1.58 21.66
N ASP A 112 -10.79 2.89 21.80
CA ASP A 112 -11.84 3.84 22.11
C ASP A 112 -12.04 4.83 20.94
N GLU A 113 -13.29 5.01 20.51
CA GLU A 113 -13.65 5.95 19.46
C GLU A 113 -13.39 7.41 19.82
N SER A 114 -13.51 7.75 21.09
CA SER A 114 -13.29 9.12 21.58
C SER A 114 -11.84 9.55 21.45
N GLU A 115 -10.89 8.62 21.58
CA GLU A 115 -9.46 8.90 21.42
C GLU A 115 -9.09 9.24 19.99
N LEU A 116 -9.66 8.57 18.99
CA LEU A 116 -9.49 8.96 17.58
C LEU A 116 -10.00 10.38 17.30
N THR A 117 -11.08 10.77 17.97
CA THR A 117 -11.63 12.13 17.85
C THR A 117 -10.73 13.15 18.54
N ALA A 118 -10.11 12.78 19.67
CA ALA A 118 -9.16 13.63 20.38
C ALA A 118 -7.88 13.84 19.57
N VAL A 119 -7.30 12.78 19.00
CA VAL A 119 -6.15 12.88 18.07
C VAL A 119 -6.45 13.84 16.93
N TYR A 120 -7.59 13.66 16.25
CA TYR A 120 -8.00 14.55 15.15
C TYR A 120 -8.03 16.02 15.59
N ARG A 121 -8.61 16.32 16.76
CA ARG A 121 -8.70 17.70 17.26
C ARG A 121 -7.33 18.30 17.54
N ASP A 122 -6.50 17.55 18.26
CA ASP A 122 -5.17 18.02 18.66
C ASP A 122 -4.28 18.25 17.43
N VAL A 123 -4.27 17.31 16.48
CA VAL A 123 -3.49 17.46 15.24
C VAL A 123 -4.02 18.63 14.39
N ASN A 124 -5.35 18.79 14.34
CA ASN A 124 -5.97 19.86 13.55
C ASN A 124 -5.77 21.28 14.17
N GLU A 125 -5.27 21.40 15.41
CA GLU A 125 -4.86 22.69 15.97
C GLU A 125 -3.59 23.25 15.29
N SER A 126 -2.71 22.38 14.81
CA SER A 126 -1.41 22.74 14.25
C SER A 126 -1.26 22.42 12.75
N HIS A 127 -2.03 21.47 12.23
CA HIS A 127 -1.99 20.99 10.87
C HIS A 127 -3.37 20.93 10.24
N GLN A 128 -3.44 21.05 8.91
CA GLN A 128 -4.69 20.78 8.21
C GLN A 128 -4.89 19.26 8.12
N VAL A 129 -5.98 18.76 8.69
CA VAL A 129 -6.31 17.33 8.72
C VAL A 129 -7.66 17.09 8.05
N THR A 130 -7.69 16.10 7.18
CA THR A 130 -8.92 15.58 6.59
C THR A 130 -9.12 14.13 7.03
N VAL A 131 -10.31 13.80 7.52
CA VAL A 131 -10.70 12.41 7.79
C VAL A 131 -11.29 11.83 6.51
N GLU A 132 -10.58 10.92 5.88
CA GLU A 132 -11.06 10.26 4.66
C GLU A 132 -12.02 9.11 4.95
N ALA A 133 -11.76 8.38 6.03
CA ALA A 133 -12.60 7.28 6.46
C ALA A 133 -12.54 7.13 7.99
N LYS A 134 -13.65 6.65 8.58
CA LYS A 134 -13.71 6.22 9.98
C LYS A 134 -14.66 5.04 10.07
N ARG A 135 -14.22 3.95 10.73
CA ARG A 135 -15.01 2.73 10.85
C ARG A 135 -14.71 1.97 12.14
N GLY A 136 -15.70 1.22 12.62
CA GLY A 136 -15.47 0.15 13.59
C GLY A 136 -14.86 -1.05 12.88
N ILE A 137 -13.84 -1.66 13.49
CA ILE A 137 -13.17 -2.86 12.95
C ILE A 137 -13.17 -3.97 14.00
N GLU A 138 -13.36 -5.21 13.55
CA GLU A 138 -13.32 -6.39 14.42
C GLU A 138 -11.88 -6.89 14.62
N SER A 139 -11.07 -6.72 13.60
CA SER A 139 -9.64 -7.08 13.63
C SER A 139 -8.82 -6.06 12.85
N VAL A 140 -7.55 -5.92 13.23
CA VAL A 140 -6.59 -5.19 12.41
C VAL A 140 -6.25 -6.06 11.21
N VAL A 141 -6.68 -5.64 10.03
CA VAL A 141 -6.18 -6.22 8.79
C VAL A 141 -4.98 -5.38 8.39
N PRO A 142 -3.76 -5.91 8.43
CA PRO A 142 -2.61 -5.22 7.89
C PRO A 142 -2.90 -4.93 6.42
N ASP A 143 -2.66 -3.70 5.96
CA ASP A 143 -2.48 -3.51 4.53
C ASP A 143 -1.23 -4.32 4.19
N VAL A 144 -1.43 -5.34 3.38
CA VAL A 144 -0.29 -6.15 2.92
C VAL A 144 0.56 -5.19 2.10
N PRO A 145 1.80 -4.90 2.50
CA PRO A 145 2.67 -4.05 1.70
C PRO A 145 2.71 -4.57 0.28
N LEU A 146 2.68 -3.69 -0.72
CA LEU A 146 2.82 -4.09 -2.14
C LEU A 146 4.02 -5.03 -2.34
N LEU A 147 5.10 -4.82 -1.61
CA LEU A 147 6.27 -5.71 -1.56
C LEU A 147 5.96 -7.14 -1.06
N MET A 148 4.96 -7.29 -0.20
CA MET A 148 4.52 -8.61 0.24
C MET A 148 3.48 -9.19 -0.73
N LEU A 149 2.70 -8.35 -1.42
CA LEU A 149 1.81 -8.80 -2.47
C LEU A 149 2.60 -9.40 -3.65
N ASP A 150 3.68 -8.75 -4.08
CA ASP A 150 4.59 -9.29 -5.12
C ASP A 150 5.20 -10.63 -4.72
N SER A 151 5.53 -10.81 -3.44
CA SER A 151 6.05 -12.08 -2.91
C SER A 151 4.95 -13.11 -2.62
N ALA A 152 3.71 -12.68 -2.40
CA ALA A 152 2.57 -13.54 -2.11
C ALA A 152 1.77 -13.91 -3.37
N LEU A 153 1.84 -13.06 -4.42
CA LEU A 153 1.20 -13.34 -5.70
C LEU A 153 2.13 -14.19 -6.57
N PRO A 154 1.64 -15.26 -7.16
CA PRO A 154 2.46 -16.09 -8.05
C PRO A 154 2.64 -15.41 -9.40
N ASP A 155 3.81 -15.56 -9.99
CA ASP A 155 4.07 -15.13 -11.38
C ASP A 155 3.09 -15.80 -12.35
N LEU A 156 2.21 -15.02 -12.92
CA LEU A 156 1.33 -15.44 -14.01
C LEU A 156 2.02 -15.20 -15.34
N SER A 157 1.89 -16.15 -16.28
CA SER A 157 2.28 -15.84 -17.65
C SER A 157 1.27 -14.88 -18.30
N PRO A 158 1.66 -14.09 -19.34
CA PRO A 158 0.75 -13.14 -19.98
C PRO A 158 -0.60 -13.74 -20.38
N GLY A 159 -0.62 -14.96 -20.93
CA GLY A 159 -1.88 -15.63 -21.28
C GLY A 159 -2.69 -16.12 -20.08
N GLN A 160 -2.06 -16.37 -18.91
CA GLN A 160 -2.75 -16.69 -17.68
C GLN A 160 -3.38 -15.46 -17.06
N GLU A 161 -2.68 -14.36 -17.06
CA GLU A 161 -3.14 -13.06 -16.58
C GLU A 161 -4.31 -12.55 -17.43
N GLU A 162 -4.14 -12.52 -18.75
CA GLU A 162 -5.19 -12.13 -19.70
C GLU A 162 -6.47 -12.97 -19.53
N ALA A 163 -6.33 -14.28 -19.39
CA ALA A 163 -7.49 -15.17 -19.19
C ALA A 163 -8.19 -14.91 -17.84
N LEU A 164 -7.43 -14.61 -16.79
CA LEU A 164 -7.98 -14.31 -15.45
C LEU A 164 -8.71 -12.98 -15.44
N LEU A 165 -8.10 -11.92 -15.97
CA LEU A 165 -8.68 -10.59 -16.06
C LEU A 165 -9.98 -10.60 -16.88
N ALA A 166 -9.94 -11.21 -18.06
CA ALA A 166 -11.14 -11.35 -18.89
C ALA A 166 -12.26 -12.14 -18.18
N ALA A 167 -11.92 -13.18 -17.43
CA ALA A 167 -12.91 -13.92 -16.64
C ALA A 167 -13.57 -13.07 -15.55
N ILE A 168 -12.82 -12.16 -14.93
CA ILE A 168 -13.34 -11.23 -13.92
C ILE A 168 -14.22 -10.17 -14.59
N GLU A 169 -13.71 -9.51 -15.64
CA GLU A 169 -14.40 -8.42 -16.33
C GLU A 169 -15.73 -8.86 -16.96
N GLU A 170 -15.77 -10.08 -17.51
CA GLU A 170 -16.96 -10.64 -18.16
C GLU A 170 -17.96 -11.30 -17.17
N GLY A 171 -17.70 -11.22 -15.85
CA GLY A 171 -18.59 -11.74 -14.83
C GLY A 171 -18.63 -13.28 -14.74
N TYR A 172 -17.57 -13.97 -15.15
CA TYR A 172 -17.49 -15.43 -15.04
C TYR A 172 -17.56 -15.92 -13.58
N TYR A 173 -17.04 -15.12 -12.64
CA TYR A 173 -17.04 -15.41 -11.22
C TYR A 173 -18.26 -14.89 -10.47
N GLU A 174 -19.18 -14.19 -11.15
CA GLU A 174 -20.41 -13.72 -10.52
C GLU A 174 -21.35 -14.87 -10.15
N ILE A 175 -22.22 -14.65 -9.16
CA ILE A 175 -23.22 -15.63 -8.73
C ILE A 175 -24.62 -15.02 -8.84
N PRO A 176 -25.40 -15.39 -9.87
CA PRO A 176 -25.12 -16.36 -10.93
C PRO A 176 -24.11 -15.86 -11.96
N ARG A 177 -23.40 -16.77 -12.63
CA ARG A 177 -22.46 -16.40 -13.69
C ARG A 177 -23.15 -15.63 -14.81
N GLU A 178 -22.51 -14.56 -15.26
CA GLU A 178 -23.04 -13.71 -16.34
C GLU A 178 -22.58 -14.16 -17.72
N THR A 179 -21.46 -14.93 -17.80
CA THR A 179 -20.86 -15.37 -19.06
C THR A 179 -20.39 -16.84 -19.00
N LYS A 180 -19.97 -17.36 -20.15
CA LYS A 180 -19.40 -18.72 -20.30
C LYS A 180 -18.00 -18.64 -20.88
N THR A 181 -17.16 -19.62 -20.53
CA THR A 181 -15.79 -19.73 -21.04
C THR A 181 -15.65 -19.74 -22.57
N ALA A 182 -16.71 -20.18 -23.27
CA ALA A 182 -16.72 -20.19 -24.73
C ALA A 182 -16.91 -18.78 -25.34
N GLU A 183 -17.62 -17.90 -24.65
CA GLU A 183 -17.87 -16.51 -25.05
C GLU A 183 -16.59 -15.71 -24.87
N ILE A 184 -16.00 -15.73 -23.67
CA ILE A 184 -14.72 -15.06 -23.38
C ILE A 184 -13.60 -15.52 -24.32
N ALA A 185 -13.48 -16.82 -24.55
CA ALA A 185 -12.48 -17.36 -25.47
C ALA A 185 -12.66 -16.85 -26.93
N GLY A 186 -13.92 -16.66 -27.34
CA GLY A 186 -14.25 -16.06 -28.64
C GLY A 186 -13.78 -14.62 -28.76
N ASP A 187 -14.00 -13.82 -27.73
CA ASP A 187 -13.61 -12.41 -27.68
C ASP A 187 -12.09 -12.24 -27.64
N LEU A 188 -11.38 -13.13 -26.95
CA LEU A 188 -9.91 -13.18 -26.93
C LEU A 188 -9.30 -13.81 -28.21
N GLY A 189 -10.10 -14.34 -29.12
CA GLY A 189 -9.62 -14.97 -30.36
C GLY A 189 -8.85 -16.28 -30.15
N ILE A 190 -9.07 -16.98 -29.04
CA ILE A 190 -8.42 -18.25 -28.70
C ILE A 190 -9.44 -19.40 -28.61
N SER A 191 -8.96 -20.65 -28.61
CA SER A 191 -9.85 -21.79 -28.40
C SER A 191 -10.37 -21.82 -26.95
N ARG A 192 -11.60 -22.27 -26.75
CA ARG A 192 -12.18 -22.49 -25.42
C ARG A 192 -11.24 -23.34 -24.53
N ARG A 193 -10.64 -24.38 -25.10
CA ARG A 193 -9.72 -25.27 -24.38
C ARG A 193 -8.48 -24.53 -23.91
N THR A 194 -7.91 -23.65 -24.74
CA THR A 194 -6.75 -22.84 -24.40
C THR A 194 -7.08 -21.87 -23.28
N PHE A 195 -8.22 -21.20 -23.36
CA PHE A 195 -8.71 -20.30 -22.33
C PHE A 195 -8.88 -21.02 -20.97
N GLU A 196 -9.62 -22.14 -20.97
CA GLU A 196 -9.84 -22.94 -19.76
C GLU A 196 -8.54 -23.48 -19.15
N GLU A 197 -7.55 -23.80 -19.96
CA GLU A 197 -6.23 -24.22 -19.49
C GLU A 197 -5.45 -23.05 -18.85
N HIS A 198 -5.44 -21.87 -19.47
CA HIS A 198 -4.82 -20.67 -18.91
C HIS A 198 -5.49 -20.27 -17.60
N LEU A 199 -6.80 -20.14 -17.60
CA LEU A 199 -7.59 -19.78 -16.42
C LEU A 199 -7.34 -20.75 -15.25
N ARG A 200 -7.44 -22.05 -15.50
CA ARG A 200 -7.22 -23.07 -14.46
C ARG A 200 -5.79 -23.04 -13.89
N ARG A 201 -4.79 -22.74 -14.73
CA ARG A 201 -3.40 -22.59 -14.26
C ARG A 201 -3.24 -21.34 -13.41
N ALA A 202 -3.85 -20.22 -13.79
CA ALA A 202 -3.87 -18.99 -12.99
C ALA A 202 -4.54 -19.22 -11.64
N GLU A 203 -5.74 -19.76 -11.64
CA GLU A 203 -6.49 -20.12 -10.42
C GLU A 203 -5.67 -21.05 -9.48
N ASN A 204 -5.05 -22.08 -10.04
CA ASN A 204 -4.25 -23.02 -9.26
C ASN A 204 -3.06 -22.36 -8.59
N LYS A 205 -2.36 -21.47 -9.28
CA LYS A 205 -1.24 -20.72 -8.73
C LYS A 205 -1.72 -19.80 -7.61
N LEU A 206 -2.76 -18.99 -7.85
CA LEU A 206 -3.32 -18.07 -6.87
C LEU A 206 -3.81 -18.78 -5.61
N VAL A 207 -4.60 -19.85 -5.78
CA VAL A 207 -5.10 -20.62 -4.63
C VAL A 207 -3.97 -21.21 -3.80
N LYS A 208 -2.92 -21.73 -4.43
CA LYS A 208 -1.76 -22.27 -3.70
C LYS A 208 -1.03 -21.18 -2.92
N SER A 209 -0.72 -20.02 -3.55
CA SER A 209 -0.09 -18.91 -2.86
C SER A 209 -0.94 -18.41 -1.68
N MET A 210 -2.25 -18.28 -1.87
CA MET A 210 -3.14 -17.86 -0.78
C MET A 210 -3.18 -18.88 0.35
N VAL A 211 -3.18 -20.19 0.07
CA VAL A 211 -3.15 -21.23 1.11
C VAL A 211 -1.82 -21.19 1.87
N GLU A 212 -0.69 -21.03 1.19
CA GLU A 212 0.61 -20.88 1.82
C GLU A 212 0.66 -19.66 2.74
N TYR A 213 0.05 -18.55 2.32
CA TYR A 213 -0.05 -17.33 3.13
C TYR A 213 -0.96 -17.47 4.35
N VAL A 214 -2.09 -18.19 4.21
CA VAL A 214 -3.07 -18.38 5.32
C VAL A 214 -2.64 -19.46 6.29
N ALA A 215 -1.76 -20.38 5.88
CA ALA A 215 -1.31 -21.52 6.69
C ALA A 215 -0.11 -21.18 7.61
N VAL A 216 0.41 -19.93 7.58
CA VAL A 216 1.43 -19.41 8.50
C VAL A 216 0.75 -18.75 9.69
#